data_6aa53b033ce612db57a3f81bb5edf794
#
_entry.id   6aa53b033ce612db57a3f81bb5edf794
#
_cell.length_a   1.000
_cell.length_b   1.000
_cell.length_c   1.000
_cell.angle_alpha   90.00
_cell.angle_beta   90.00
_cell.angle_gamma   90.00
#
_symmetry.space_group_name_H-M   'P 1'
#
loop_
_entity.id
_entity.type
_entity.pdbx_description
1 polymer ?
#
loop_
_entity_poly.entity_id
_entity_poly.type
_entity_poly.pdbx_seq_one_letter_code
_entity_poly.pdbx_strand_id
1 'polypeptide(L)'
;MAYTRISDANEITARYMDSILIKERLIDSVVADTSTELFGETFESPVMTPAFSHLMQFKGRELTGLEEYSIAAKNMNILNFVGMMENDLFQKIADTGAKTVRIVKPYADNGKVRDQMQFAEAAGAFGIGMDIDHIFGNEGLDVVIGEKMAVQTSEMIRSYIESTKLPFFIKGVLSAEEAVKCADLGAKAIIVSHHHGRLPYAVPPMMVLPEIKEALSGKDVKIIVDCGISSGADVYKCLALGADAAAVGRSMLPSLEEGGIEGMTKFLTGINNELRFVMSCTGFANVRDIDDRCLVKTSF
;
A
#
# COMPACT_ATOMS: atom_id res chain seq x y z
N MET A 1 16.27 25.77 -26.21
CA MET A 1 15.21 25.28 -25.32
C MET A 1 15.85 25.03 -23.94
N ALA A 2 15.31 25.62 -22.88
CA ALA A 2 15.78 25.30 -21.54
C ALA A 2 15.41 23.84 -21.22
N TYR A 3 16.39 23.05 -20.82
CA TYR A 3 16.19 21.67 -20.40
C TYR A 3 15.44 21.69 -19.06
N THR A 4 14.17 21.30 -19.07
CA THR A 4 13.38 21.19 -17.84
C THR A 4 13.67 19.81 -17.21
N ARG A 5 14.28 19.78 -16.05
CA ARG A 5 14.51 18.55 -15.29
C ARG A 5 13.18 18.05 -14.73
N ILE A 6 12.94 16.75 -14.82
CA ILE A 6 11.84 16.10 -14.13
C ILE A 6 12.36 15.70 -12.77
N SER A 7 11.89 16.38 -11.71
CA SER A 7 12.24 16.06 -10.32
C SER A 7 11.07 15.43 -9.55
N ASP A 8 9.86 15.44 -10.12
CA ASP A 8 8.67 14.84 -9.52
C ASP A 8 8.73 13.31 -9.63
N ALA A 9 8.89 12.66 -8.48
CA ALA A 9 8.94 11.20 -8.41
C ALA A 9 7.64 10.53 -8.90
N ASN A 10 6.49 11.20 -8.85
CA ASN A 10 5.24 10.65 -9.39
C ASN A 10 5.29 10.61 -10.92
N GLU A 11 5.82 11.65 -11.57
CA GLU A 11 5.99 11.68 -13.02
C GLU A 11 7.03 10.64 -13.48
N ILE A 12 8.14 10.52 -12.73
CA ILE A 12 9.16 9.49 -12.99
C ILE A 12 8.54 8.10 -12.85
N THR A 13 7.73 7.87 -11.82
CA THR A 13 7.04 6.60 -11.57
C THR A 13 6.05 6.27 -12.67
N ALA A 14 5.22 7.22 -13.09
CA ALA A 14 4.27 7.01 -14.19
C ALA A 14 4.98 6.61 -15.48
N ARG A 15 6.03 7.33 -15.87
CA ARG A 15 6.84 7.00 -17.05
C ARG A 15 7.49 5.61 -16.96
N TYR A 16 7.97 5.22 -15.77
CA TYR A 16 8.52 3.89 -15.58
C TYR A 16 7.43 2.81 -15.72
N MET A 17 6.26 3.02 -15.13
CA MET A 17 5.11 2.11 -15.26
C MET A 17 4.69 1.95 -16.72
N ASP A 18 4.65 3.03 -17.50
CA ASP A 18 4.30 3.01 -18.92
C ASP A 18 5.35 2.30 -19.78
N SER A 19 6.62 2.25 -19.32
CA SER A 19 7.69 1.52 -20.02
C SER A 19 7.62 0.00 -19.85
N ILE A 20 6.72 -0.50 -19.01
CA ILE A 20 6.51 -1.94 -18.80
C ILE A 20 5.28 -2.38 -19.58
N LEU A 21 5.50 -3.15 -20.66
CA LEU A 21 4.44 -3.68 -21.52
C LEU A 21 4.11 -5.12 -21.15
N ILE A 22 2.92 -5.58 -21.53
CA ILE A 22 2.41 -6.92 -21.24
C ILE A 22 2.23 -7.69 -22.55
N LYS A 23 2.79 -8.90 -22.62
CA LYS A 23 2.62 -9.85 -23.74
C LYS A 23 1.47 -10.81 -23.45
N GLU A 24 0.63 -11.05 -24.43
CA GLU A 24 -0.43 -12.05 -24.36
C GLU A 24 0.09 -13.49 -24.49
N ARG A 25 -0.62 -14.42 -23.82
CA ARG A 25 -0.44 -15.87 -23.90
C ARG A 25 -1.80 -16.54 -23.83
N LEU A 26 -2.51 -16.61 -24.96
CA LEU A 26 -3.94 -16.98 -25.02
C LEU A 26 -4.19 -18.49 -25.21
N ILE A 27 -3.25 -19.22 -25.82
CA ILE A 27 -3.42 -20.67 -26.04
C ILE A 27 -3.36 -21.37 -24.67
N ASP A 28 -4.35 -22.22 -24.39
CA ASP A 28 -4.53 -22.93 -23.12
C ASP A 28 -4.74 -22.00 -21.91
N SER A 29 -5.17 -20.76 -22.15
CA SER A 29 -5.52 -19.83 -21.08
C SER A 29 -6.86 -20.20 -20.43
N VAL A 30 -7.07 -19.67 -19.21
CA VAL A 30 -8.27 -19.89 -18.41
C VAL A 30 -8.78 -18.56 -17.83
N VAL A 31 -10.02 -18.54 -17.38
CA VAL A 31 -10.52 -17.40 -16.57
C VAL A 31 -9.81 -17.45 -15.23
N ALA A 32 -9.08 -16.38 -14.91
CA ALA A 32 -8.26 -16.30 -13.71
C ALA A 32 -9.08 -16.11 -12.42
N ASP A 33 -8.56 -16.62 -11.33
CA ASP A 33 -8.99 -16.33 -9.96
C ASP A 33 -8.06 -15.28 -9.34
N THR A 34 -8.63 -14.15 -8.89
CA THR A 34 -7.90 -13.05 -8.26
C THR A 34 -7.80 -13.18 -6.75
N SER A 35 -8.39 -14.21 -6.15
CA SER A 35 -8.28 -14.42 -4.70
C SER A 35 -6.83 -14.62 -4.27
N THR A 36 -6.51 -14.15 -3.06
CA THR A 36 -5.16 -14.23 -2.51
C THR A 36 -5.19 -14.53 -1.01
N GLU A 37 -4.18 -15.25 -0.52
CA GLU A 37 -3.99 -15.54 0.89
C GLU A 37 -2.87 -14.65 1.47
N LEU A 38 -3.22 -13.82 2.46
CA LEU A 38 -2.29 -12.94 3.15
C LEU A 38 -2.53 -13.03 4.66
N PHE A 39 -1.47 -13.21 5.42
CA PHE A 39 -1.52 -13.25 6.90
C PHE A 39 -2.51 -14.28 7.48
N GLY A 40 -2.71 -15.41 6.79
CA GLY A 40 -3.65 -16.47 7.20
C GLY A 40 -5.11 -16.23 6.86
N GLU A 41 -5.42 -15.19 6.09
CA GLU A 41 -6.77 -14.82 5.65
C GLU A 41 -6.87 -14.83 4.13
N THR A 42 -8.05 -15.19 3.61
CA THR A 42 -8.36 -15.12 2.18
C THR A 42 -9.05 -13.80 1.85
N PHE A 43 -8.54 -13.11 0.83
CA PHE A 43 -9.09 -11.90 0.26
C PHE A 43 -9.52 -12.15 -1.19
N GLU A 44 -10.55 -11.44 -1.65
CA GLU A 44 -11.07 -11.54 -3.04
C GLU A 44 -10.10 -10.98 -4.09
N SER A 45 -9.12 -10.19 -3.64
CA SER A 45 -8.19 -9.50 -4.53
C SER A 45 -6.90 -9.14 -3.80
N PRO A 46 -5.73 -9.10 -4.49
CA PRO A 46 -4.52 -8.50 -3.98
C PRO A 46 -4.53 -6.97 -4.02
N VAL A 47 -5.62 -6.36 -4.47
CA VAL A 47 -5.82 -4.90 -4.45
C VAL A 47 -6.14 -4.47 -3.02
N MET A 48 -5.51 -3.37 -2.58
CA MET A 48 -5.70 -2.82 -1.23
C MET A 48 -6.01 -1.33 -1.29
N THR A 49 -6.63 -0.80 -0.23
CA THR A 49 -6.77 0.65 -0.07
C THR A 49 -5.46 1.28 0.39
N PRO A 50 -5.24 2.58 0.18
CA PRO A 50 -4.04 3.27 0.63
C PRO A 50 -4.17 3.71 2.09
N ALA A 51 -3.03 3.95 2.75
CA ALA A 51 -3.00 4.53 4.09
C ALA A 51 -3.23 6.06 4.05
N PHE A 52 -4.41 6.51 3.64
CA PHE A 52 -4.75 7.93 3.69
C PHE A 52 -4.92 8.43 5.12
N SER A 53 -4.57 9.71 5.28
CA SER A 53 -4.74 10.48 6.51
C SER A 53 -5.72 11.63 6.27
N HIS A 54 -6.49 12.00 7.29
CA HIS A 54 -7.31 13.23 7.29
C HIS A 54 -8.30 13.39 6.13
N LEU A 55 -8.74 12.30 5.52
CA LEU A 55 -9.79 12.34 4.51
C LEU A 55 -11.14 12.53 5.21
N MET A 56 -11.52 13.80 5.37
CA MET A 56 -12.72 14.22 6.10
C MET A 56 -14.00 13.97 5.28
N GLN A 57 -15.13 14.46 5.80
CA GLN A 57 -16.43 14.34 5.14
C GLN A 57 -16.47 15.12 3.83
N PHE A 58 -16.98 14.49 2.78
CA PHE A 58 -17.37 15.19 1.57
C PHE A 58 -18.66 15.95 1.78
N LYS A 59 -18.87 17.03 1.05
CA LYS A 59 -20.04 17.91 1.21
C LYS A 59 -21.36 17.11 1.07
N GLY A 60 -22.20 17.21 2.11
CA GLY A 60 -23.52 16.57 2.14
C GLY A 60 -23.53 15.11 2.55
N ARG A 61 -22.43 14.58 3.07
CA ARG A 61 -22.36 13.21 3.59
C ARG A 61 -22.12 13.21 5.11
N GLU A 62 -22.58 12.17 5.79
CA GLU A 62 -22.42 12.01 7.23
C GLU A 62 -21.10 11.33 7.60
N LEU A 63 -20.66 10.36 6.78
CA LEU A 63 -19.41 9.63 6.99
C LEU A 63 -18.21 10.41 6.47
N THR A 64 -17.05 10.19 7.09
CA THR A 64 -15.78 10.64 6.55
C THR A 64 -15.40 9.81 5.31
N GLY A 65 -14.56 10.36 4.43
CA GLY A 65 -14.03 9.59 3.30
C GLY A 65 -13.26 8.33 3.74
N LEU A 66 -12.65 8.37 4.96
CA LEU A 66 -11.98 7.23 5.57
C LEU A 66 -12.98 6.11 5.93
N GLU A 67 -14.13 6.45 6.52
CA GLU A 67 -15.18 5.48 6.82
C GLU A 67 -15.79 4.91 5.52
N GLU A 68 -16.07 5.77 4.51
CA GLU A 68 -16.68 5.35 3.26
C GLU A 68 -15.79 4.34 2.50
N TYR A 69 -14.50 4.61 2.32
CA TYR A 69 -13.66 3.66 1.63
C TYR A 69 -13.38 2.39 2.44
N SER A 70 -13.40 2.49 3.78
CA SER A 70 -13.27 1.30 4.64
C SER A 70 -14.47 0.37 4.49
N ILE A 71 -15.69 0.93 4.40
CA ILE A 71 -16.90 0.14 4.11
C ILE A 71 -16.80 -0.51 2.71
N ALA A 72 -16.31 0.24 1.72
CA ALA A 72 -16.11 -0.32 0.38
C ALA A 72 -15.07 -1.46 0.38
N ALA A 73 -13.97 -1.33 1.13
CA ALA A 73 -12.97 -2.38 1.29
C ALA A 73 -13.56 -3.64 1.94
N LYS A 74 -14.41 -3.48 2.97
CA LYS A 74 -15.16 -4.58 3.57
C LYS A 74 -16.05 -5.27 2.54
N ASN A 75 -16.83 -4.50 1.77
CA ASN A 75 -17.76 -5.03 0.76
C ASN A 75 -17.03 -5.85 -0.31
N MET A 76 -15.79 -5.48 -0.61
CA MET A 76 -14.92 -6.16 -1.57
C MET A 76 -14.06 -7.26 -0.93
N ASN A 77 -14.14 -7.48 0.38
CA ASN A 77 -13.26 -8.36 1.14
C ASN A 77 -11.78 -8.20 0.75
N ILE A 78 -11.28 -6.96 0.83
CA ILE A 78 -9.88 -6.60 0.60
C ILE A 78 -9.26 -6.01 1.85
N LEU A 79 -7.94 -6.03 1.96
CA LEU A 79 -7.24 -5.43 3.08
C LEU A 79 -7.32 -3.90 3.00
N ASN A 80 -7.72 -3.29 4.12
CA ASN A 80 -7.89 -1.85 4.26
C ASN A 80 -6.73 -1.24 5.02
N PHE A 81 -6.24 -0.08 4.57
CA PHE A 81 -5.24 0.70 5.28
C PHE A 81 -5.79 2.08 5.63
N VAL A 82 -5.39 2.59 6.79
CA VAL A 82 -5.66 3.96 7.21
C VAL A 82 -4.40 4.55 7.83
N GLY A 83 -4.20 5.86 7.62
CA GLY A 83 -3.01 6.57 8.09
C GLY A 83 -3.22 7.30 9.42
N MET A 84 -2.64 8.51 9.51
CA MET A 84 -2.72 9.36 10.69
C MET A 84 -4.15 9.79 10.98
N MET A 85 -4.63 9.50 12.19
CA MET A 85 -5.93 9.91 12.71
C MET A 85 -5.99 9.77 14.23
N GLU A 86 -6.98 10.42 14.84
CA GLU A 86 -7.27 10.25 16.26
C GLU A 86 -7.97 8.90 16.53
N ASN A 87 -7.92 8.45 17.78
CA ASN A 87 -8.44 7.14 18.19
C ASN A 87 -9.97 7.02 17.98
N ASP A 88 -10.72 8.09 18.21
CA ASP A 88 -12.18 8.10 18.03
C ASP A 88 -12.60 7.84 16.57
N LEU A 89 -11.86 8.39 15.61
CA LEU A 89 -12.12 8.10 14.19
C LEU A 89 -11.68 6.67 13.84
N PHE A 90 -10.57 6.19 14.40
CA PHE A 90 -10.16 4.81 14.19
C PHE A 90 -11.22 3.82 14.73
N GLN A 91 -11.83 4.10 15.88
CA GLN A 91 -12.92 3.26 16.41
C GLN A 91 -14.08 3.16 15.40
N LYS A 92 -14.52 4.27 14.82
CA LYS A 92 -15.58 4.27 13.79
C LYS A 92 -15.20 3.42 12.57
N ILE A 93 -13.93 3.45 12.16
CA ILE A 93 -13.43 2.64 11.06
C ILE A 93 -13.41 1.16 11.44
N ALA A 94 -12.95 0.81 12.64
CA ALA A 94 -12.98 -0.56 13.15
C ALA A 94 -14.43 -1.10 13.22
N ASP A 95 -15.38 -0.28 13.65
CA ASP A 95 -16.79 -0.61 13.74
C ASP A 95 -17.43 -0.90 12.36
N THR A 96 -16.82 -0.46 11.27
CA THR A 96 -17.26 -0.86 9.90
C THR A 96 -17.11 -2.35 9.67
N GLY A 97 -16.22 -3.03 10.41
CA GLY A 97 -15.86 -4.43 10.23
C GLY A 97 -14.94 -4.70 9.04
N ALA A 98 -14.30 -3.67 8.47
CA ALA A 98 -13.23 -3.84 7.49
C ALA A 98 -11.99 -4.42 8.15
N LYS A 99 -11.28 -5.33 7.49
CA LYS A 99 -9.96 -5.81 7.94
C LYS A 99 -8.94 -4.69 7.76
N THR A 100 -8.74 -3.88 8.81
CA THR A 100 -8.02 -2.61 8.73
C THR A 100 -6.65 -2.67 9.40
N VAL A 101 -5.62 -2.23 8.69
CA VAL A 101 -4.28 -1.95 9.21
C VAL A 101 -4.19 -0.46 9.53
N ARG A 102 -3.85 -0.11 10.77
CA ARG A 102 -3.57 1.27 11.18
C ARG A 102 -2.09 1.59 10.99
N ILE A 103 -1.78 2.56 10.14
CA ILE A 103 -0.42 3.07 9.95
C ILE A 103 -0.21 4.28 10.86
N VAL A 104 0.59 4.09 11.91
CA VAL A 104 0.95 5.13 12.89
C VAL A 104 2.11 5.96 12.37
N LYS A 105 2.15 7.25 12.69
CA LYS A 105 3.28 8.12 12.35
C LYS A 105 4.45 7.93 13.31
N PRO A 106 5.69 8.19 12.86
CA PRO A 106 6.90 8.13 13.68
C PRO A 106 7.00 9.36 14.61
N TYR A 107 6.04 9.51 15.52
CA TYR A 107 6.01 10.65 16.44
C TYR A 107 7.26 10.72 17.32
N ALA A 108 7.69 11.94 17.64
CA ALA A 108 8.73 12.19 18.64
C ALA A 108 8.29 11.75 20.04
N ASP A 109 6.99 11.80 20.30
CA ASP A 109 6.38 11.25 21.52
C ASP A 109 6.12 9.73 21.34
N ASN A 110 7.03 8.92 21.89
CA ASN A 110 6.91 7.47 21.89
C ASN A 110 5.71 6.96 22.67
N GLY A 111 5.22 7.73 23.67
CA GLY A 111 3.99 7.42 24.40
C GLY A 111 2.81 7.44 23.44
N LYS A 112 2.68 8.49 22.62
CA LYS A 112 1.64 8.60 21.60
C LYS A 112 1.67 7.46 20.59
N VAL A 113 2.86 7.03 20.15
CA VAL A 113 3.00 5.86 19.26
C VAL A 113 2.38 4.62 19.91
N ARG A 114 2.78 4.32 21.16
CA ARG A 114 2.31 3.14 21.89
C ARG A 114 0.82 3.20 22.19
N ASP A 115 0.30 4.37 22.59
CA ASP A 115 -1.12 4.56 22.85
C ASP A 115 -1.97 4.29 21.62
N GLN A 116 -1.55 4.80 20.44
CA GLN A 116 -2.25 4.54 19.19
C GLN A 116 -2.19 3.08 18.75
N MET A 117 -1.06 2.40 18.99
CA MET A 117 -0.91 0.97 18.71
C MET A 117 -1.80 0.13 19.61
N GLN A 118 -1.77 0.37 20.93
CA GLN A 118 -2.58 -0.36 21.91
C GLN A 118 -4.08 -0.14 21.66
N PHE A 119 -4.46 1.09 21.34
CA PHE A 119 -5.85 1.39 20.97
C PHE A 119 -6.28 0.63 19.74
N ALA A 120 -5.44 0.60 18.67
CA ALA A 120 -5.77 -0.12 17.45
C ALA A 120 -5.95 -1.63 17.69
N GLU A 121 -5.07 -2.24 18.50
CA GLU A 121 -5.19 -3.65 18.88
C GLU A 121 -6.47 -3.91 19.69
N ALA A 122 -6.79 -3.06 20.66
CA ALA A 122 -8.01 -3.15 21.48
C ALA A 122 -9.29 -2.96 20.66
N ALA A 123 -9.26 -2.08 19.64
CA ALA A 123 -10.37 -1.84 18.72
C ALA A 123 -10.54 -2.94 17.65
N GLY A 124 -9.68 -3.97 17.64
CA GLY A 124 -9.79 -5.08 16.70
C GLY A 124 -9.16 -4.80 15.32
N ALA A 125 -8.12 -3.98 15.24
CA ALA A 125 -7.34 -3.83 14.02
C ALA A 125 -6.86 -5.18 13.49
N PHE A 126 -6.80 -5.33 12.16
CA PHE A 126 -6.19 -6.50 11.52
C PHE A 126 -4.66 -6.48 11.66
N GLY A 127 -4.07 -5.31 11.62
CA GLY A 127 -2.64 -5.11 11.75
C GLY A 127 -2.30 -3.67 12.17
N ILE A 128 -1.05 -3.46 12.51
CA ILE A 128 -0.50 -2.16 12.88
C ILE A 128 0.73 -1.92 12.02
N GLY A 129 1.01 -0.68 11.67
CA GLY A 129 2.23 -0.35 10.95
C GLY A 129 2.77 1.02 11.29
N MET A 130 3.95 1.31 10.76
CA MET A 130 4.60 2.61 10.90
C MET A 130 5.06 3.14 9.55
N ASP A 131 4.86 4.42 9.34
CA ASP A 131 5.21 5.17 8.13
C ASP A 131 6.59 5.84 8.34
N ILE A 132 7.67 5.12 8.05
CA ILE A 132 9.04 5.56 8.35
C ILE A 132 9.57 6.66 7.43
N ASP A 133 8.94 6.90 6.29
CA ASP A 133 9.36 7.91 5.32
C ASP A 133 8.84 9.33 5.66
N HIS A 134 8.08 9.47 6.74
CA HIS A 134 7.52 10.75 7.20
C HIS A 134 8.32 11.38 8.36
N ILE A 135 9.63 11.12 8.40
CA ILE A 135 10.51 11.60 9.48
C ILE A 135 11.06 12.99 9.16
N PHE A 136 11.43 13.22 7.90
CA PHE A 136 12.11 14.44 7.48
C PHE A 136 11.23 15.33 6.60
N GLY A 137 11.32 16.64 6.83
CA GLY A 137 10.81 17.70 5.98
C GLY A 137 11.96 18.60 5.50
N ASN A 138 11.65 19.66 4.77
CA ASN A 138 12.65 20.55 4.17
C ASN A 138 13.55 21.26 5.21
N GLU A 139 13.07 21.42 6.44
CA GLU A 139 13.78 22.14 7.52
C GLU A 139 14.34 21.21 8.60
N GLY A 140 14.46 19.90 8.32
CA GLY A 140 14.95 18.90 9.27
C GLY A 140 13.88 17.87 9.62
N LEU A 141 13.59 17.66 10.92
CA LEU A 141 12.51 16.77 11.33
C LEU A 141 11.15 17.36 10.98
N ASP A 142 10.27 16.53 10.45
CA ASP A 142 8.94 16.96 9.98
C ASP A 142 7.99 17.30 11.15
N VAL A 143 7.02 18.16 10.87
CA VAL A 143 5.92 18.49 11.75
C VAL A 143 4.62 18.32 10.96
N VAL A 144 3.82 17.33 11.33
CA VAL A 144 2.56 17.02 10.65
C VAL A 144 1.41 17.37 11.58
N ILE A 145 0.61 18.38 11.21
CA ILE A 145 -0.55 18.87 12.00
C ILE A 145 -0.16 19.16 13.47
N GLY A 146 0.97 19.89 13.65
CA GLY A 146 1.47 20.26 14.96
C GLY A 146 2.22 19.16 15.71
N GLU A 147 2.23 17.93 15.22
CA GLU A 147 2.94 16.81 15.81
C GLU A 147 4.36 16.69 15.25
N LYS A 148 5.35 16.64 16.12
CA LYS A 148 6.75 16.45 15.72
C LYS A 148 7.03 14.99 15.39
N MET A 149 7.72 14.77 14.28
CA MET A 149 8.23 13.45 13.90
C MET A 149 9.66 13.26 14.42
N ALA A 150 10.11 12.02 14.56
CA ALA A 150 11.47 11.68 14.97
C ALA A 150 12.00 10.44 14.26
N VAL A 151 13.32 10.36 14.17
CA VAL A 151 14.01 9.16 13.69
C VAL A 151 13.66 7.98 14.60
N GLN A 152 13.30 6.86 13.99
CA GLN A 152 13.01 5.61 14.70
C GLN A 152 14.23 4.69 14.61
N THR A 153 14.82 4.35 15.73
CA THR A 153 15.98 3.42 15.74
C THR A 153 15.48 1.97 15.57
N SER A 154 16.41 1.09 15.20
CA SER A 154 16.11 -0.34 15.10
C SER A 154 15.56 -0.92 16.41
N GLU A 155 16.10 -0.48 17.55
CA GLU A 155 15.65 -0.90 18.88
C GLU A 155 14.22 -0.42 19.17
N MET A 156 13.89 0.82 18.76
CA MET A 156 12.53 1.37 18.93
C MET A 156 11.53 0.59 18.08
N ILE A 157 11.82 0.38 16.78
CA ILE A 157 10.94 -0.38 15.88
C ILE A 157 10.77 -1.81 16.38
N ARG A 158 11.84 -2.49 16.78
CA ARG A 158 11.77 -3.83 17.38
C ARG A 158 10.86 -3.83 18.62
N SER A 159 11.00 -2.84 19.50
CA SER A 159 10.18 -2.75 20.71
C SER A 159 8.70 -2.52 20.41
N TYR A 160 8.37 -1.83 19.31
CA TYR A 160 6.98 -1.70 18.87
C TYR A 160 6.44 -3.02 18.32
N ILE A 161 7.20 -3.71 17.47
CA ILE A 161 6.82 -5.03 16.93
C ILE A 161 6.58 -6.03 18.07
N GLU A 162 7.47 -6.09 19.05
CA GLU A 162 7.35 -6.99 20.20
C GLU A 162 6.21 -6.63 21.16
N SER A 163 5.69 -5.39 21.10
CA SER A 163 4.61 -4.93 21.98
C SER A 163 3.21 -5.30 21.49
N THR A 164 3.05 -5.87 20.31
CA THR A 164 1.76 -6.28 19.74
C THR A 164 1.78 -7.72 19.27
N LYS A 165 0.61 -8.38 19.23
CA LYS A 165 0.42 -9.71 18.62
C LYS A 165 -0.02 -9.64 17.16
N LEU A 166 -0.38 -8.44 16.68
CA LEU A 166 -0.86 -8.22 15.33
C LEU A 166 0.31 -8.20 14.32
N PRO A 167 0.08 -8.54 13.06
CA PRO A 167 1.05 -8.33 12.00
C PRO A 167 1.51 -6.87 11.97
N PHE A 168 2.83 -6.63 11.96
CA PHE A 168 3.39 -5.29 11.91
C PHE A 168 3.90 -4.96 10.50
N PHE A 169 3.52 -3.79 10.00
CA PHE A 169 3.80 -3.29 8.66
C PHE A 169 4.76 -2.11 8.72
N ILE A 170 5.79 -2.09 7.88
CA ILE A 170 6.68 -0.93 7.75
C ILE A 170 6.49 -0.31 6.37
N LYS A 171 6.00 0.94 6.35
CA LYS A 171 5.73 1.69 5.12
C LYS A 171 6.81 2.72 4.85
N GLY A 172 7.14 2.91 3.55
CA GLY A 172 8.14 3.87 3.11
C GLY A 172 9.49 3.23 2.83
N VAL A 173 9.50 1.91 2.60
CA VAL A 173 10.71 1.15 2.23
C VAL A 173 10.99 1.34 0.74
N LEU A 174 12.23 1.71 0.37
CA LEU A 174 12.56 1.99 -1.02
C LEU A 174 13.95 1.47 -1.44
N SER A 175 14.50 0.53 -0.68
CA SER A 175 15.75 -0.17 -1.00
C SER A 175 15.75 -1.61 -0.48
N ALA A 176 16.54 -2.48 -1.09
CA ALA A 176 16.70 -3.86 -0.65
C ALA A 176 17.34 -3.95 0.75
N GLU A 177 18.31 -3.07 1.05
CA GLU A 177 18.97 -3.00 2.36
C GLU A 177 17.95 -2.71 3.48
N GLU A 178 17.10 -1.68 3.28
CA GLU A 178 16.09 -1.32 4.27
C GLU A 178 15.01 -2.40 4.38
N ALA A 179 14.64 -3.06 3.28
CA ALA A 179 13.70 -4.18 3.28
C ALA A 179 14.21 -5.37 4.12
N VAL A 180 15.47 -5.76 3.95
CA VAL A 180 16.10 -6.81 4.76
C VAL A 180 16.11 -6.43 6.23
N LYS A 181 16.48 -5.21 6.55
CA LYS A 181 16.48 -4.69 7.92
C LYS A 181 15.09 -4.74 8.55
N CYS A 182 14.04 -4.34 7.83
CA CYS A 182 12.67 -4.44 8.29
C CYS A 182 12.27 -5.90 8.61
N ALA A 183 12.62 -6.84 7.74
CA ALA A 183 12.36 -8.26 7.96
C ALA A 183 13.12 -8.81 9.19
N ASP A 184 14.39 -8.42 9.38
CA ASP A 184 15.23 -8.83 10.51
C ASP A 184 14.77 -8.23 11.85
N LEU A 185 14.05 -7.12 11.81
CA LEU A 185 13.38 -6.53 12.96
C LEU A 185 12.07 -7.26 13.34
N GLY A 186 11.53 -8.11 12.45
CA GLY A 186 10.34 -8.92 12.70
C GLY A 186 9.07 -8.39 12.03
N ALA A 187 9.18 -7.41 11.12
CA ALA A 187 8.03 -6.95 10.32
C ALA A 187 7.42 -8.12 9.53
N LYS A 188 6.09 -8.19 9.47
CA LYS A 188 5.34 -9.17 8.68
C LYS A 188 5.03 -8.69 7.28
N ALA A 189 5.13 -7.39 7.04
CA ALA A 189 5.04 -6.80 5.71
C ALA A 189 5.85 -5.51 5.61
N ILE A 190 6.29 -5.24 4.39
CA ILE A 190 6.80 -3.93 3.98
C ILE A 190 5.89 -3.34 2.93
N ILE A 191 5.76 -2.00 2.91
CA ILE A 191 5.10 -1.27 1.84
C ILE A 191 6.18 -0.48 1.10
N VAL A 192 6.49 -0.93 -0.12
CA VAL A 192 7.47 -0.29 -1.01
C VAL A 192 6.83 0.97 -1.58
N SER A 193 7.34 2.13 -1.17
CA SER A 193 6.66 3.42 -1.33
C SER A 193 7.64 4.58 -1.30
N HIS A 194 7.43 5.58 -2.17
CA HIS A 194 8.06 6.91 -2.06
C HIS A 194 7.10 7.97 -1.52
N HIS A 195 5.99 7.55 -0.93
CA HIS A 195 5.01 8.42 -0.27
C HIS A 195 4.61 9.64 -1.13
N HIS A 196 4.18 9.37 -2.36
CA HIS A 196 3.79 10.42 -3.31
C HIS A 196 4.88 11.46 -3.61
N GLY A 197 6.13 11.02 -3.69
CA GLY A 197 7.23 11.89 -4.09
C GLY A 197 7.74 12.83 -2.99
N ARG A 198 7.74 12.39 -1.75
CA ARG A 198 8.36 13.15 -0.64
C ARG A 198 9.84 13.48 -0.91
N LEU A 199 10.57 12.52 -1.44
CA LEU A 199 11.95 12.73 -1.89
C LEU A 199 11.95 13.11 -3.38
N PRO A 200 12.48 14.29 -3.78
CA PRO A 200 12.73 14.60 -5.18
C PRO A 200 13.62 13.53 -5.84
N TYR A 201 13.29 13.14 -7.05
CA TYR A 201 13.99 12.07 -7.79
C TYR A 201 13.95 10.69 -7.09
N ALA A 202 13.01 10.44 -6.17
CA ALA A 202 12.85 9.12 -5.61
C ALA A 202 12.64 8.09 -6.73
N VAL A 203 13.29 6.95 -6.59
CA VAL A 203 13.14 5.84 -7.56
C VAL A 203 11.70 5.32 -7.55
N PRO A 204 11.15 4.93 -8.71
CA PRO A 204 9.85 4.25 -8.76
C PRO A 204 9.87 2.99 -7.89
N PRO A 205 8.85 2.75 -7.04
CA PRO A 205 8.76 1.52 -6.23
C PRO A 205 8.91 0.25 -7.08
N MET A 206 8.31 0.21 -8.25
CA MET A 206 8.39 -0.91 -9.19
C MET A 206 9.79 -1.14 -9.78
N MET A 207 10.66 -0.12 -9.76
CA MET A 207 12.03 -0.25 -10.26
C MET A 207 12.92 -1.04 -9.28
N VAL A 208 12.73 -0.84 -7.98
CA VAL A 208 13.50 -1.51 -6.92
C VAL A 208 12.84 -2.81 -6.44
N LEU A 209 11.59 -3.06 -6.84
CA LEU A 209 10.82 -4.22 -6.39
C LEU A 209 11.50 -5.57 -6.69
N PRO A 210 12.07 -5.84 -7.89
CA PRO A 210 12.74 -7.11 -8.15
C PRO A 210 13.95 -7.36 -7.24
N GLU A 211 14.75 -6.32 -6.96
CA GLU A 211 15.89 -6.40 -6.05
C GLU A 211 15.44 -6.66 -4.60
N ILE A 212 14.37 -5.99 -4.16
CA ILE A 212 13.77 -6.22 -2.85
C ILE A 212 13.24 -7.66 -2.74
N LYS A 213 12.56 -8.16 -3.78
CA LYS A 213 12.04 -9.55 -3.81
C LYS A 213 13.15 -10.57 -3.68
N GLU A 214 14.26 -10.38 -4.40
CA GLU A 214 15.44 -11.25 -4.34
C GLU A 214 16.06 -11.23 -2.95
N ALA A 215 16.27 -10.03 -2.37
CA ALA A 215 16.90 -9.86 -1.06
C ALA A 215 16.05 -10.44 0.08
N LEU A 216 14.74 -10.51 -0.08
CA LEU A 216 13.80 -11.08 0.89
C LEU A 216 13.52 -12.58 0.64
N SER A 217 14.21 -13.22 -0.30
CA SER A 217 14.01 -14.65 -0.57
C SER A 217 14.25 -15.49 0.70
N GLY A 218 13.27 -16.34 1.02
CA GLY A 218 13.31 -17.19 2.21
C GLY A 218 12.91 -16.50 3.53
N LYS A 219 12.58 -15.21 3.52
CA LYS A 219 12.08 -14.49 4.69
C LYS A 219 10.54 -14.50 4.71
N ASP A 220 9.95 -14.63 5.91
CA ASP A 220 8.49 -14.61 6.13
C ASP A 220 8.02 -13.14 6.25
N VAL A 221 8.08 -12.42 5.14
CA VAL A 221 7.63 -11.03 5.03
C VAL A 221 6.91 -10.81 3.71
N LYS A 222 5.76 -10.14 3.75
CA LYS A 222 4.97 -9.80 2.57
C LYS A 222 5.42 -8.47 1.96
N ILE A 223 5.41 -8.39 0.65
CA ILE A 223 5.78 -7.19 -0.11
C ILE A 223 4.52 -6.56 -0.68
N ILE A 224 4.19 -5.37 -0.23
CA ILE A 224 3.09 -4.56 -0.75
C ILE A 224 3.70 -3.38 -1.48
N VAL A 225 3.10 -2.95 -2.58
CA VAL A 225 3.58 -1.78 -3.35
C VAL A 225 2.48 -0.73 -3.42
N ASP A 226 2.84 0.53 -3.28
CA ASP A 226 1.97 1.66 -3.59
C ASP A 226 2.65 2.66 -4.54
N CYS A 227 2.02 3.79 -4.81
CA CYS A 227 2.44 4.84 -5.73
C CYS A 227 2.33 4.48 -7.22
N GLY A 228 1.58 5.32 -7.94
CA GLY A 228 1.42 5.23 -9.40
C GLY A 228 0.48 4.12 -9.89
N ILE A 229 -0.25 3.45 -8.99
CA ILE A 229 -1.16 2.36 -9.32
C ILE A 229 -2.56 2.91 -9.53
N SER A 230 -3.13 2.68 -10.72
CA SER A 230 -4.43 3.23 -11.13
C SER A 230 -5.32 2.25 -11.88
N SER A 231 -4.82 1.08 -12.25
CA SER A 231 -5.50 0.09 -13.09
C SER A 231 -5.21 -1.34 -12.63
N GLY A 232 -6.02 -2.30 -13.08
CA GLY A 232 -5.74 -3.71 -12.85
C GLY A 232 -4.46 -4.18 -13.57
N ALA A 233 -4.13 -3.56 -14.70
CA ALA A 233 -2.87 -3.80 -15.40
C ALA A 233 -1.65 -3.34 -14.58
N ASP A 234 -1.75 -2.22 -13.84
CA ASP A 234 -0.68 -1.79 -12.94
C ASP A 234 -0.51 -2.76 -11.77
N VAL A 235 -1.63 -3.22 -11.18
CA VAL A 235 -1.60 -4.27 -10.14
C VAL A 235 -0.92 -5.52 -10.67
N TYR A 236 -1.28 -5.99 -11.87
CA TYR A 236 -0.64 -7.14 -12.51
C TYR A 236 0.89 -6.96 -12.65
N LYS A 237 1.35 -5.78 -13.10
CA LYS A 237 2.79 -5.48 -13.20
C LYS A 237 3.48 -5.55 -11.84
N CYS A 238 2.84 -5.05 -10.76
CA CYS A 238 3.37 -5.14 -9.39
C CYS A 238 3.55 -6.60 -8.97
N LEU A 239 2.51 -7.43 -9.16
CA LEU A 239 2.54 -8.85 -8.81
C LEU A 239 3.62 -9.59 -9.62
N ALA A 240 3.69 -9.33 -10.92
CA ALA A 240 4.67 -9.94 -11.82
C ALA A 240 6.12 -9.58 -11.48
N LEU A 241 6.36 -8.42 -10.87
CA LEU A 241 7.68 -8.01 -10.40
C LEU A 241 7.98 -8.44 -8.96
N GLY A 242 7.06 -9.16 -8.31
CA GLY A 242 7.32 -9.82 -7.04
C GLY A 242 6.59 -9.26 -5.81
N ALA A 243 5.62 -8.35 -5.99
CA ALA A 243 4.73 -7.97 -4.91
C ALA A 243 3.74 -9.09 -4.56
N ASP A 244 3.34 -9.18 -3.28
CA ASP A 244 2.22 -10.02 -2.84
C ASP A 244 0.87 -9.30 -3.00
N ALA A 245 0.87 -7.95 -2.98
CA ALA A 245 -0.30 -7.11 -3.14
C ALA A 245 0.06 -5.67 -3.56
N ALA A 246 -0.95 -4.91 -3.98
CA ALA A 246 -0.78 -3.54 -4.44
C ALA A 246 -1.87 -2.62 -3.89
N ALA A 247 -1.47 -1.47 -3.34
CA ALA A 247 -2.38 -0.48 -2.80
C ALA A 247 -2.69 0.62 -3.83
N VAL A 248 -3.97 0.78 -4.15
CA VAL A 248 -4.46 1.81 -5.08
C VAL A 248 -4.64 3.11 -4.32
N GLY A 249 -3.90 4.14 -4.72
CA GLY A 249 -3.86 5.41 -4.00
C GLY A 249 -4.87 6.44 -4.52
N ARG A 250 -4.37 7.61 -4.93
CA ARG A 250 -5.20 8.77 -5.28
C ARG A 250 -6.14 8.59 -6.46
N SER A 251 -5.89 7.62 -7.33
CA SER A 251 -6.79 7.31 -8.45
C SER A 251 -8.21 6.93 -8.00
N MET A 252 -8.39 6.52 -6.74
CA MET A 252 -9.72 6.23 -6.18
C MET A 252 -10.50 7.49 -5.76
N LEU A 253 -9.81 8.62 -5.49
CA LEU A 253 -10.45 9.81 -4.91
C LEU A 253 -11.62 10.37 -5.72
N PRO A 254 -11.55 10.50 -7.06
CA PRO A 254 -12.69 10.97 -7.85
C PRO A 254 -13.94 10.10 -7.66
N SER A 255 -13.77 8.77 -7.68
CA SER A 255 -14.89 7.82 -7.49
C SER A 255 -15.45 7.87 -6.08
N LEU A 256 -14.61 8.06 -5.08
CA LEU A 256 -15.02 8.24 -3.70
C LEU A 256 -15.75 9.58 -3.50
N GLU A 257 -15.22 10.67 -4.05
CA GLU A 257 -15.82 12.01 -3.96
C GLU A 257 -17.18 12.08 -4.66
N GLU A 258 -17.30 11.49 -5.85
CA GLU A 258 -18.55 11.52 -6.63
C GLU A 258 -19.60 10.56 -6.07
N GLY A 259 -19.22 9.30 -5.75
CA GLY A 259 -20.17 8.22 -5.48
C GLY A 259 -20.06 7.58 -4.08
N GLY A 260 -19.21 8.08 -3.17
CA GLY A 260 -19.06 7.54 -1.82
C GLY A 260 -18.73 6.05 -1.81
N ILE A 261 -19.39 5.31 -0.92
CA ILE A 261 -19.22 3.86 -0.76
C ILE A 261 -19.49 3.11 -2.08
N GLU A 262 -20.57 3.46 -2.80
CA GLU A 262 -20.94 2.79 -4.05
C GLU A 262 -19.93 3.10 -5.16
N GLY A 263 -19.52 4.36 -5.31
CA GLY A 263 -18.50 4.78 -6.27
C GLY A 263 -17.16 4.08 -6.02
N MET A 264 -16.75 4.02 -4.76
CA MET A 264 -15.53 3.33 -4.35
C MET A 264 -15.59 1.82 -4.58
N THR A 265 -16.71 1.18 -4.22
CA THR A 265 -16.92 -0.26 -4.46
C THR A 265 -16.86 -0.58 -5.96
N LYS A 266 -17.51 0.25 -6.80
CA LYS A 266 -17.49 0.11 -8.26
C LYS A 266 -16.07 0.28 -8.82
N PHE A 267 -15.32 1.25 -8.32
CA PHE A 267 -13.93 1.50 -8.72
C PHE A 267 -13.05 0.28 -8.41
N LEU A 268 -13.09 -0.22 -7.18
CA LEU A 268 -12.32 -1.41 -6.77
C LEU A 268 -12.71 -2.66 -7.56
N THR A 269 -14.01 -2.84 -7.81
CA THR A 269 -14.51 -3.94 -8.66
C THR A 269 -13.95 -3.82 -10.08
N GLY A 270 -13.89 -2.61 -10.64
CA GLY A 270 -13.31 -2.33 -11.95
C GLY A 270 -11.84 -2.74 -12.03
N ILE A 271 -11.03 -2.32 -11.05
CA ILE A 271 -9.62 -2.69 -10.93
C ILE A 271 -9.46 -4.22 -10.86
N ASN A 272 -10.25 -4.89 -10.02
CA ASN A 272 -10.17 -6.34 -9.87
C ASN A 272 -10.59 -7.11 -11.13
N ASN A 273 -11.61 -6.63 -11.84
CA ASN A 273 -12.05 -7.22 -13.11
C ASN A 273 -10.98 -7.06 -14.21
N GLU A 274 -10.33 -5.90 -14.27
CA GLU A 274 -9.23 -5.67 -15.20
C GLU A 274 -8.02 -6.55 -14.86
N LEU A 275 -7.67 -6.69 -13.57
CA LEU A 275 -6.63 -7.63 -13.13
C LEU A 275 -6.95 -9.05 -13.61
N ARG A 276 -8.17 -9.54 -13.37
CA ARG A 276 -8.63 -10.86 -13.83
C ARG A 276 -8.51 -11.00 -15.34
N PHE A 277 -8.89 -9.98 -16.08
CA PHE A 277 -8.78 -9.95 -17.54
C PHE A 277 -7.32 -10.08 -18.00
N VAL A 278 -6.42 -9.27 -17.43
CA VAL A 278 -4.98 -9.29 -17.76
C VAL A 278 -4.36 -10.64 -17.40
N MET A 279 -4.65 -11.19 -16.22
CA MET A 279 -4.20 -12.52 -15.80
C MET A 279 -4.67 -13.60 -16.80
N SER A 280 -5.94 -13.55 -17.21
CA SER A 280 -6.49 -14.49 -18.19
C SER A 280 -5.78 -14.34 -19.54
N CYS A 281 -5.53 -13.11 -20.03
CA CYS A 281 -4.82 -12.86 -21.29
C CYS A 281 -3.34 -13.27 -21.23
N THR A 282 -2.74 -13.38 -20.06
CA THR A 282 -1.34 -13.78 -19.86
C THR A 282 -1.18 -15.25 -19.44
N GLY A 283 -2.28 -15.99 -19.30
CA GLY A 283 -2.31 -17.42 -19.02
C GLY A 283 -1.94 -17.79 -17.59
N PHE A 284 -2.18 -16.88 -16.62
CA PHE A 284 -2.03 -17.16 -15.20
C PHE A 284 -3.39 -17.40 -14.55
N ALA A 285 -3.60 -18.61 -14.01
CA ALA A 285 -4.86 -19.00 -13.38
C ALA A 285 -5.04 -18.37 -11.99
N ASN A 286 -3.98 -18.17 -11.23
CA ASN A 286 -4.03 -17.68 -9.85
C ASN A 286 -3.00 -16.57 -9.64
N VAL A 287 -3.26 -15.69 -8.67
CA VAL A 287 -2.34 -14.58 -8.31
C VAL A 287 -0.94 -15.09 -7.96
N ARG A 288 -0.82 -16.17 -7.21
CA ARG A 288 0.47 -16.75 -6.77
C ARG A 288 1.33 -17.28 -7.92
N ASP A 289 0.74 -17.54 -9.09
CA ASP A 289 1.43 -18.12 -10.25
C ASP A 289 2.03 -17.04 -11.15
N ILE A 290 1.69 -15.77 -10.91
CA ILE A 290 2.12 -14.63 -11.72
C ILE A 290 3.63 -14.43 -11.56
N ASP A 291 4.31 -14.28 -12.72
CA ASP A 291 5.72 -13.90 -12.82
C ASP A 291 5.97 -12.93 -13.99
N ASP A 292 7.21 -12.54 -14.17
CA ASP A 292 7.61 -11.49 -15.12
C ASP A 292 7.73 -11.97 -16.58
N ARG A 293 7.48 -13.25 -16.90
CA ARG A 293 7.65 -13.82 -18.26
C ARG A 293 6.80 -13.12 -19.32
N CYS A 294 5.70 -12.51 -18.92
CA CYS A 294 4.83 -11.74 -19.81
C CYS A 294 5.14 -10.24 -19.82
N LEU A 295 6.14 -9.77 -19.07
CA LEU A 295 6.55 -8.38 -19.09
C LEU A 295 7.66 -8.12 -20.13
N VAL A 296 7.62 -6.92 -20.71
CA VAL A 296 8.69 -6.38 -21.55
C VAL A 296 8.98 -4.96 -21.07
N LYS A 297 10.22 -4.72 -20.66
CA LYS A 297 10.68 -3.35 -20.36
C LYS A 297 11.18 -2.70 -21.63
N THR A 298 10.71 -1.50 -21.91
CA THR A 298 11.11 -0.70 -23.07
C THR A 298 11.83 0.57 -22.58
N SER A 299 12.65 1.14 -23.44
CA SER A 299 13.22 2.49 -23.26
C SER A 299 12.40 3.43 -24.14
N PHE A 300 11.38 4.08 -23.60
CA PHE A 300 10.68 5.16 -24.30
C PHE A 300 11.42 6.49 -24.14
#